data_79a94fded7ac699db315975544812d06
#
_entry.id   79a94fded7ac699db315975544812d06
#
_cell.length_a   1.000
_cell.length_b   1.000
_cell.length_c   1.000
_cell.angle_alpha   90.00
_cell.angle_beta   90.00
_cell.angle_gamma   90.00
#
_symmetry.space_group_name_H-M   'P 1'
#
loop_
_entity.id
_entity.type
_entity.pdbx_description
1 polymer ?
#
loop_
_entity_poly.entity_id
_entity_poly.type
_entity_poly.pdbx_seq_one_letter_code
_entity_poly.pdbx_strand_id
1 'polypeptide(L)'
;NYPYSRNLSVAIMSTKHSKAAEKFLQDSKMAAWHNETLWMVRAKRDKMSKEVPEWEELRNKACELKLYSNSHLEELLLEFEKNATANGAIVHWAKDADEYCAIVYEILNEHNIHHFIKSKSMLAEECGLNPFLMERGIDVVESDLGERILQLMHLEPSHIVLPAIHIKREQVGELFEKEMGTEKGNFDPTYLTHAARKNLRHLFLNAEAAMTGANFAVASTGDIV
;
A
#
# COMPACT_ATOMS: atom_id res chain seq x y z
N ASN A 1 12.17 -13.12 -29.50
CA ASN A 1 13.40 -13.55 -28.82
C ASN A 1 13.81 -12.51 -27.80
N TYR A 2 13.21 -12.56 -26.62
CA TYR A 2 13.69 -11.80 -25.46
C TYR A 2 14.53 -12.75 -24.60
N PRO A 3 15.83 -12.52 -24.41
CA PRO A 3 16.60 -13.26 -23.44
C PRO A 3 16.37 -12.70 -22.06
N TYR A 4 15.92 -13.54 -21.21
CA TYR A 4 15.67 -13.43 -19.78
C TYR A 4 16.76 -12.66 -19.01
N SER A 5 16.46 -11.44 -18.57
CA SER A 5 17.14 -10.77 -17.45
C SER A 5 16.52 -11.10 -16.08
N ARG A 6 15.48 -11.96 -16.04
CA ARG A 6 14.75 -12.30 -14.81
C ARG A 6 15.59 -13.00 -13.74
N ASN A 7 16.62 -13.75 -14.09
CA ASN A 7 17.41 -14.50 -13.12
C ASN A 7 18.37 -13.62 -12.31
N LEU A 8 18.84 -12.50 -12.84
CA LEU A 8 19.76 -11.62 -12.11
C LEU A 8 19.03 -10.73 -11.08
N SER A 9 17.85 -10.22 -11.44
CA SER A 9 17.06 -9.38 -10.51
C SER A 9 16.49 -10.20 -9.34
N VAL A 10 15.97 -11.39 -9.58
CA VAL A 10 15.47 -12.29 -8.51
C VAL A 10 16.60 -12.75 -7.59
N ALA A 11 17.76 -13.08 -8.12
CA ALA A 11 18.93 -13.46 -7.31
C ALA A 11 19.47 -12.29 -6.48
N ILE A 12 19.45 -11.07 -7.01
CA ILE A 12 19.87 -9.84 -6.31
C ILE A 12 18.87 -9.48 -5.21
N MET A 13 17.57 -9.60 -5.45
CA MET A 13 16.52 -9.40 -4.44
C MET A 13 16.61 -10.46 -3.32
N SER A 14 16.82 -11.72 -3.67
CA SER A 14 17.01 -12.81 -2.70
C SER A 14 18.21 -12.56 -1.78
N THR A 15 19.33 -12.11 -2.32
CA THR A 15 20.53 -11.81 -1.51
C THR A 15 20.36 -10.56 -0.64
N LYS A 16 19.64 -9.54 -1.11
CA LYS A 16 19.33 -8.36 -0.30
C LYS A 16 18.39 -8.71 0.85
N HIS A 17 17.34 -9.46 0.58
CA HIS A 17 16.38 -9.88 1.60
C HIS A 17 17.02 -10.74 2.69
N SER A 18 17.80 -11.75 2.34
CA SER A 18 18.45 -12.61 3.32
C SER A 18 19.42 -11.84 4.23
N LYS A 19 20.21 -10.93 3.67
CA LYS A 19 21.11 -10.06 4.44
C LYS A 19 20.35 -9.08 5.35
N ALA A 20 19.25 -8.52 4.88
CA ALA A 20 18.40 -7.65 5.67
C ALA A 20 17.75 -8.41 6.84
N ALA A 21 17.24 -9.61 6.59
CA ALA A 21 16.68 -10.50 7.61
C ALA A 21 17.73 -10.89 8.65
N GLU A 22 18.93 -11.28 8.24
CA GLU A 22 20.03 -11.60 9.13
C GLU A 22 20.39 -10.41 10.02
N LYS A 23 20.51 -9.22 9.46
CA LYS A 23 20.76 -7.98 10.20
C LYS A 23 19.64 -7.67 11.21
N PHE A 24 18.38 -7.84 10.81
CA PHE A 24 17.23 -7.63 11.69
C PHE A 24 17.24 -8.60 12.86
N LEU A 25 17.55 -9.88 12.63
CA LEU A 25 17.61 -10.89 13.67
C LEU A 25 18.75 -10.70 14.70
N GLN A 26 19.77 -9.91 14.36
CA GLN A 26 20.83 -9.52 15.31
C GLN A 26 20.32 -8.56 16.38
N ASP A 27 19.27 -7.76 16.10
CA ASP A 27 18.57 -6.96 17.10
C ASP A 27 17.47 -7.80 17.78
N SER A 28 17.86 -8.54 18.80
CA SER A 28 16.97 -9.45 19.53
C SER A 28 15.78 -8.72 20.19
N LYS A 29 15.94 -7.45 20.58
CA LYS A 29 14.85 -6.66 21.18
C LYS A 29 13.82 -6.26 20.13
N MET A 30 14.27 -5.83 18.96
CA MET A 30 13.40 -5.50 17.85
C MET A 30 12.69 -6.73 17.31
N ALA A 31 13.42 -7.85 17.15
CA ALA A 31 12.85 -9.11 16.71
C ALA A 31 11.77 -9.64 17.68
N ALA A 32 12.01 -9.56 19.00
CA ALA A 32 11.02 -9.93 20.01
C ALA A 32 9.77 -9.02 19.93
N TRP A 33 9.96 -7.72 19.88
CA TRP A 33 8.86 -6.74 19.72
C TRP A 33 8.01 -7.03 18.47
N HIS A 34 8.65 -7.25 17.35
CA HIS A 34 7.96 -7.56 16.09
C HIS A 34 7.14 -8.85 16.21
N ASN A 35 7.73 -9.90 16.79
CA ASN A 35 7.02 -11.16 17.02
C ASN A 35 5.82 -11.00 17.95
N GLU A 36 5.98 -10.34 19.10
CA GLU A 36 4.88 -10.08 20.03
C GLU A 36 3.73 -9.30 19.38
N THR A 37 4.07 -8.27 18.61
CA THR A 37 3.08 -7.42 17.95
C THR A 37 2.30 -8.20 16.87
N LEU A 38 2.94 -9.04 16.10
CA LEU A 38 2.28 -9.91 15.11
C LEU A 38 1.31 -10.90 15.79
N TRP A 39 1.72 -11.52 16.91
CA TRP A 39 0.85 -12.42 17.64
C TRP A 39 -0.34 -11.71 18.29
N MET A 40 -0.15 -10.49 18.79
CA MET A 40 -1.24 -9.66 19.32
C MET A 40 -2.28 -9.34 18.23
N VAL A 41 -1.85 -8.96 17.02
CA VAL A 41 -2.75 -8.69 15.89
C VAL A 41 -3.49 -9.95 15.48
N ARG A 42 -2.80 -11.09 15.42
CA ARG A 42 -3.41 -12.39 15.12
C ARG A 42 -4.49 -12.76 16.16
N ALA A 43 -4.19 -12.59 17.44
CA ALA A 43 -5.15 -12.87 18.51
C ALA A 43 -6.41 -11.99 18.41
N LYS A 44 -6.25 -10.71 18.05
CA LYS A 44 -7.39 -9.82 17.78
C LYS A 44 -8.25 -10.30 16.62
N ARG A 45 -7.62 -10.68 15.49
CA ARG A 45 -8.32 -11.25 14.34
C ARG A 45 -9.10 -12.52 14.73
N ASP A 46 -8.45 -13.45 15.44
CA ASP A 46 -9.04 -14.72 15.84
C ASP A 46 -10.19 -14.51 16.84
N LYS A 47 -10.13 -13.48 17.66
CA LYS A 47 -11.25 -13.06 18.53
C LYS A 47 -12.41 -12.56 17.68
N MET A 48 -12.18 -11.62 16.78
CA MET A 48 -13.22 -11.03 15.94
C MET A 48 -13.93 -12.08 15.07
N SER A 49 -13.19 -13.03 14.50
CA SER A 49 -13.80 -14.11 13.71
C SER A 49 -14.74 -15.01 14.51
N LYS A 50 -14.48 -15.20 15.81
CA LYS A 50 -15.35 -15.97 16.73
C LYS A 50 -16.61 -15.20 17.15
N GLU A 51 -16.64 -13.89 17.00
CA GLU A 51 -17.80 -13.05 17.31
C GLU A 51 -18.83 -13.04 16.17
N VAL A 52 -18.50 -13.60 15.01
CA VAL A 52 -19.39 -13.76 13.86
C VAL A 52 -19.86 -15.23 13.78
N PRO A 53 -21.12 -15.56 14.19
CA PRO A 53 -21.58 -16.95 14.23
C PRO A 53 -21.49 -17.69 12.89
N GLU A 54 -21.78 -16.99 11.80
CA GLU A 54 -21.78 -17.50 10.42
C GLU A 54 -20.41 -17.39 9.71
N TRP A 55 -19.33 -17.17 10.45
CA TRP A 55 -18.00 -16.92 9.89
C TRP A 55 -17.54 -17.94 8.83
N GLU A 56 -17.69 -19.25 9.14
CA GLU A 56 -17.27 -20.30 8.23
C GLU A 56 -18.18 -20.41 6.99
N GLU A 57 -19.47 -20.15 7.14
CA GLU A 57 -20.41 -20.10 6.00
C GLU A 57 -20.05 -18.94 5.06
N LEU A 58 -19.83 -17.73 5.60
CA LEU A 58 -19.44 -16.56 4.84
C LEU A 58 -18.08 -16.76 4.14
N ARG A 59 -17.13 -17.42 4.83
CA ARG A 59 -15.82 -17.73 4.26
C ARG A 59 -15.91 -18.71 3.08
N ASN A 60 -16.74 -19.74 3.21
CA ASN A 60 -16.98 -20.69 2.12
C ASN A 60 -17.66 -20.01 0.93
N LYS A 61 -18.68 -19.20 1.16
CA LYS A 61 -19.33 -18.40 0.12
C LYS A 61 -18.38 -17.45 -0.59
N ALA A 62 -17.50 -16.77 0.17
CA ALA A 62 -16.47 -15.92 -0.42
C ALA A 62 -15.47 -16.72 -1.28
N CYS A 63 -15.14 -17.95 -0.87
CA CYS A 63 -14.30 -18.86 -1.66
C CYS A 63 -14.97 -19.23 -2.98
N GLU A 64 -16.24 -19.61 -2.95
CA GLU A 64 -17.03 -19.94 -4.16
C GLU A 64 -17.09 -18.77 -5.14
N LEU A 65 -17.37 -17.56 -4.62
CA LEU A 65 -17.40 -16.35 -5.45
C LEU A 65 -16.03 -16.04 -6.08
N LYS A 66 -14.94 -16.21 -5.35
CA LYS A 66 -13.58 -16.03 -5.90
C LYS A 66 -13.23 -17.07 -6.96
N LEU A 67 -13.63 -18.33 -6.75
CA LEU A 67 -13.44 -19.38 -7.75
C LEU A 67 -14.22 -19.08 -9.02
N TYR A 68 -15.49 -18.65 -8.90
CA TYR A 68 -16.29 -18.20 -10.02
C TYR A 68 -15.61 -17.04 -10.76
N SER A 69 -15.24 -15.96 -10.05
CA SER A 69 -14.60 -14.79 -10.64
C SER A 69 -13.31 -15.15 -11.38
N ASN A 70 -12.47 -16.02 -10.79
CA ASN A 70 -11.22 -16.43 -11.42
C ASN A 70 -11.45 -17.30 -12.67
N SER A 71 -12.49 -18.14 -12.68
CA SER A 71 -12.82 -18.98 -13.84
C SER A 71 -13.48 -18.22 -14.99
N HIS A 72 -14.03 -17.02 -14.73
CA HIS A 72 -14.66 -16.14 -15.71
C HIS A 72 -13.93 -14.78 -15.82
N LEU A 73 -12.62 -14.76 -15.49
CA LEU A 73 -11.89 -13.51 -15.32
C LEU A 73 -11.88 -12.64 -16.58
N GLU A 74 -11.63 -13.22 -17.74
CA GLU A 74 -11.61 -12.50 -19.02
C GLU A 74 -12.98 -11.86 -19.32
N GLU A 75 -14.06 -12.62 -19.19
CA GLU A 75 -15.43 -12.15 -19.42
C GLU A 75 -15.77 -10.98 -18.49
N LEU A 76 -15.49 -11.16 -17.19
CA LEU A 76 -15.78 -10.13 -16.17
C LEU A 76 -14.92 -8.87 -16.34
N LEU A 77 -13.68 -9.00 -16.78
CA LEU A 77 -12.82 -7.83 -17.04
C LEU A 77 -13.29 -7.06 -18.28
N LEU A 78 -13.71 -7.72 -19.34
CA LEU A 78 -14.26 -7.07 -20.53
C LEU A 78 -15.61 -6.38 -20.24
N GLU A 79 -16.45 -7.01 -19.41
CA GLU A 79 -17.70 -6.41 -18.95
C GLU A 79 -17.42 -5.17 -18.07
N PHE A 80 -16.48 -5.27 -17.15
CA PHE A 80 -16.05 -4.14 -16.32
C PHE A 80 -15.55 -2.97 -17.18
N GLU A 81 -14.61 -3.21 -18.09
CA GLU A 81 -14.07 -2.17 -18.98
C GLU A 81 -15.18 -1.47 -19.77
N LYS A 82 -16.09 -2.23 -20.35
CA LYS A 82 -17.24 -1.71 -21.09
C LYS A 82 -18.10 -0.76 -20.20
N ASN A 83 -18.44 -1.21 -19.00
CA ASN A 83 -19.33 -0.45 -18.12
C ASN A 83 -18.62 0.74 -17.48
N ALA A 84 -17.36 0.59 -17.04
CA ALA A 84 -16.55 1.68 -16.53
C ALA A 84 -16.36 2.79 -17.59
N THR A 85 -16.06 2.42 -18.82
CA THR A 85 -15.91 3.36 -19.93
C THR A 85 -17.23 4.05 -20.26
N ALA A 86 -18.36 3.37 -20.20
CA ALA A 86 -19.68 3.97 -20.37
C ALA A 86 -20.01 4.99 -19.29
N ASN A 87 -19.43 4.83 -18.09
CA ASN A 87 -19.53 5.78 -16.97
C ASN A 87 -18.49 6.92 -17.04
N GLY A 88 -17.66 6.98 -18.08
CA GLY A 88 -16.68 8.04 -18.32
C GLY A 88 -15.27 7.76 -17.78
N ALA A 89 -14.99 6.55 -17.29
CA ALA A 89 -13.65 6.15 -16.92
C ALA A 89 -12.80 5.82 -18.17
N ILE A 90 -11.49 5.98 -18.03
CA ILE A 90 -10.50 5.48 -18.99
C ILE A 90 -9.84 4.26 -18.36
N VAL A 91 -9.94 3.11 -19.02
CA VAL A 91 -9.35 1.87 -18.53
C VAL A 91 -8.03 1.63 -19.24
N HIS A 92 -6.97 1.41 -18.48
CA HIS A 92 -5.65 1.11 -18.98
C HIS A 92 -5.24 -0.31 -18.58
N TRP A 93 -4.58 -1.01 -19.49
CA TRP A 93 -4.07 -2.35 -19.27
C TRP A 93 -2.55 -2.32 -19.26
N ALA A 94 -1.95 -2.88 -18.23
CA ALA A 94 -0.51 -3.02 -18.10
C ALA A 94 -0.14 -4.50 -17.98
N LYS A 95 0.80 -4.97 -18.77
CA LYS A 95 1.24 -6.37 -18.77
C LYS A 95 2.24 -6.70 -17.65
N ASP A 96 2.94 -5.68 -17.15
CA ASP A 96 3.97 -5.80 -16.12
C ASP A 96 4.14 -4.49 -15.34
N ALA A 97 5.04 -4.50 -14.35
CA ALA A 97 5.33 -3.37 -13.48
C ALA A 97 5.89 -2.16 -14.23
N ASP A 98 6.73 -2.39 -15.23
CA ASP A 98 7.38 -1.31 -16.01
C ASP A 98 6.33 -0.56 -16.82
N GLU A 99 5.43 -1.29 -17.49
CA GLU A 99 4.34 -0.68 -18.27
C GLU A 99 3.32 0.02 -17.35
N TYR A 100 3.00 -0.57 -16.19
CA TYR A 100 2.14 0.08 -15.18
C TYR A 100 2.72 1.42 -14.74
N CYS A 101 3.98 1.46 -14.37
CA CYS A 101 4.64 2.70 -13.95
C CYS A 101 4.70 3.73 -15.09
N ALA A 102 4.97 3.29 -16.32
CA ALA A 102 4.99 4.17 -17.48
C ALA A 102 3.63 4.79 -17.76
N ILE A 103 2.56 4.00 -17.77
CA ILE A 103 1.19 4.50 -17.98
C ILE A 103 0.81 5.54 -16.92
N VAL A 104 1.07 5.24 -15.63
CA VAL A 104 0.76 6.21 -14.57
C VAL A 104 1.54 7.50 -14.76
N TYR A 105 2.82 7.43 -15.08
CA TYR A 105 3.63 8.62 -15.33
C TYR A 105 3.14 9.41 -16.54
N GLU A 106 2.80 8.76 -17.65
CA GLU A 106 2.28 9.41 -18.85
C GLU A 106 1.00 10.19 -18.53
N ILE A 107 0.05 9.59 -17.80
CA ILE A 107 -1.17 10.27 -17.37
C ILE A 107 -0.86 11.51 -16.53
N LEU A 108 0.04 11.39 -15.55
CA LEU A 108 0.40 12.52 -14.69
C LEU A 108 1.12 13.62 -15.49
N ASN A 109 2.01 13.25 -16.40
CA ASN A 109 2.77 14.19 -17.23
C ASN A 109 1.88 14.91 -18.25
N GLU A 110 0.95 14.23 -18.90
CA GLU A 110 -0.02 14.84 -19.84
C GLU A 110 -0.88 15.93 -19.18
N HIS A 111 -1.19 15.75 -17.90
CA HIS A 111 -1.96 16.70 -17.11
C HIS A 111 -1.10 17.71 -16.33
N ASN A 112 0.23 17.71 -16.51
CA ASN A 112 1.19 18.56 -15.80
C ASN A 112 1.08 18.44 -14.28
N ILE A 113 0.87 17.24 -13.76
CA ILE A 113 0.75 16.94 -12.34
C ILE A 113 2.14 16.85 -11.70
N HIS A 114 2.35 17.63 -10.65
CA HIS A 114 3.59 17.64 -9.86
C HIS A 114 3.37 17.18 -8.41
N HIS A 115 2.17 17.35 -7.88
CA HIS A 115 1.79 16.94 -6.53
C HIS A 115 0.76 15.82 -6.57
N PHE A 116 1.22 14.63 -6.26
CA PHE A 116 0.44 13.39 -6.35
C PHE A 116 0.27 12.78 -4.97
N ILE A 117 -0.98 12.54 -4.55
CA ILE A 117 -1.28 11.89 -3.28
C ILE A 117 -1.77 10.46 -3.50
N LYS A 118 -1.28 9.53 -2.72
CA LYS A 118 -1.59 8.12 -2.84
C LYS A 118 -2.13 7.57 -1.53
N SER A 119 -3.25 6.85 -1.58
CA SER A 119 -3.65 5.98 -0.48
C SER A 119 -3.00 4.60 -0.63
N LYS A 120 -3.16 3.75 0.37
CA LYS A 120 -2.57 2.41 0.41
C LYS A 120 -2.84 1.63 -0.88
N SER A 121 -1.79 1.21 -1.55
CA SER A 121 -1.83 0.31 -2.70
C SER A 121 -0.61 -0.60 -2.70
N MET A 122 -0.82 -1.87 -2.36
CA MET A 122 0.26 -2.87 -2.38
C MET A 122 0.80 -3.09 -3.79
N LEU A 123 -0.09 -3.04 -4.80
CA LEU A 123 0.33 -3.15 -6.21
C LEU A 123 1.33 -2.04 -6.58
N ALA A 124 1.04 -0.80 -6.20
CA ALA A 124 1.91 0.33 -6.49
C ALA A 124 3.29 0.19 -5.80
N GLU A 125 3.33 -0.35 -4.58
CA GLU A 125 4.59 -0.65 -3.87
C GLU A 125 5.38 -1.77 -4.54
N GLU A 126 4.73 -2.88 -4.88
CA GLU A 126 5.37 -4.03 -5.55
C GLU A 126 5.90 -3.66 -6.94
N CYS A 127 5.22 -2.76 -7.66
CA CYS A 127 5.67 -2.23 -8.95
C CYS A 127 6.76 -1.15 -8.83
N GLY A 128 7.06 -0.66 -7.62
CA GLY A 128 8.06 0.39 -7.42
C GLY A 128 7.62 1.76 -7.92
N LEU A 129 6.32 2.06 -7.90
CA LEU A 129 5.76 3.28 -8.46
C LEU A 129 6.32 4.56 -7.80
N ASN A 130 6.42 4.59 -6.46
CA ASN A 130 6.89 5.80 -5.77
C ASN A 130 8.29 6.23 -6.19
N PRO A 131 9.34 5.39 -6.10
CA PRO A 131 10.67 5.79 -6.56
C PRO A 131 10.69 6.13 -8.05
N PHE A 132 9.94 5.40 -8.88
CA PHE A 132 9.85 5.66 -10.31
C PHE A 132 9.32 7.07 -10.63
N LEU A 133 8.29 7.53 -9.92
CA LEU A 133 7.70 8.86 -10.09
C LEU A 133 8.60 9.96 -9.49
N MET A 134 9.16 9.73 -8.30
CA MET A 134 10.05 10.69 -7.63
C MET A 134 11.32 10.97 -8.43
N GLU A 135 11.91 9.97 -9.08
CA GLU A 135 13.04 10.14 -9.99
C GLU A 135 12.71 11.02 -11.21
N ARG A 136 11.41 11.16 -11.53
CA ARG A 136 10.90 11.98 -12.64
C ARG A 136 10.33 13.32 -12.21
N GLY A 137 10.57 13.71 -10.95
CA GLY A 137 10.18 15.02 -10.41
C GLY A 137 8.74 15.14 -9.95
N ILE A 138 8.01 14.03 -9.79
CA ILE A 138 6.69 14.02 -9.17
C ILE A 138 6.84 13.90 -7.65
N ASP A 139 6.23 14.84 -6.92
CA ASP A 139 6.15 14.78 -5.45
C ASP A 139 5.04 13.82 -5.04
N VAL A 140 5.42 12.65 -4.51
CA VAL A 140 4.49 11.58 -4.11
C VAL A 140 4.28 11.60 -2.61
N VAL A 141 3.05 11.80 -2.17
CA VAL A 141 2.66 11.82 -0.76
C VAL A 141 1.85 10.56 -0.41
N GLU A 142 2.34 9.77 0.53
CA GLU A 142 1.56 8.69 1.15
C GLU A 142 0.56 9.27 2.13
N SER A 143 -0.71 8.90 2.00
CA SER A 143 -1.78 9.40 2.88
C SER A 143 -2.23 8.41 3.95
N ASP A 144 -1.91 7.13 3.82
CA ASP A 144 -2.06 6.16 4.90
C ASP A 144 -1.02 6.42 5.98
N LEU A 145 -1.42 6.33 7.26
CA LEU A 145 -0.54 6.68 8.37
C LEU A 145 0.70 5.80 8.46
N GLY A 146 0.56 4.49 8.22
CA GLY A 146 1.68 3.55 8.27
C GLY A 146 2.71 3.82 7.18
N GLU A 147 2.26 3.95 5.95
CA GLU A 147 3.10 4.29 4.81
C GLU A 147 3.72 5.69 4.96
N ARG A 148 2.97 6.66 5.48
CA ARG A 148 3.50 8.01 5.72
C ARG A 148 4.63 8.02 6.75
N ILE A 149 4.50 7.26 7.82
CA ILE A 149 5.57 7.09 8.81
C ILE A 149 6.83 6.52 8.16
N LEU A 150 6.69 5.45 7.39
CA LEU A 150 7.81 4.83 6.69
C LEU A 150 8.44 5.77 5.65
N GLN A 151 7.62 6.49 4.88
CA GLN A 151 8.08 7.49 3.92
C GLN A 151 8.94 8.57 4.61
N LEU A 152 8.49 9.11 5.73
CA LEU A 152 9.22 10.11 6.51
C LEU A 152 10.49 9.55 7.17
N MET A 153 10.51 8.27 7.51
CA MET A 153 11.67 7.57 8.05
C MET A 153 12.62 7.03 6.98
N HIS A 154 12.24 7.08 5.71
CA HIS A 154 12.96 6.45 4.59
C HIS A 154 13.19 4.95 4.81
N LEU A 155 12.16 4.25 5.31
CA LEU A 155 12.17 2.82 5.60
C LEU A 155 11.21 2.05 4.68
N GLU A 156 11.56 0.79 4.45
CA GLU A 156 10.70 -0.17 3.73
C GLU A 156 9.63 -0.76 4.65
N PRO A 157 8.47 -1.16 4.10
CA PRO A 157 7.41 -1.81 4.86
C PRO A 157 7.85 -3.20 5.36
N SER A 158 7.47 -3.55 6.59
CA SER A 158 7.75 -4.88 7.17
C SER A 158 6.57 -5.83 7.15
N HIS A 159 5.40 -5.36 6.79
CA HIS A 159 4.16 -6.13 6.76
C HIS A 159 3.20 -5.57 5.72
N ILE A 160 2.53 -6.44 4.97
CA ILE A 160 1.66 -6.06 3.85
C ILE A 160 0.43 -5.22 4.28
N VAL A 161 -0.17 -5.53 5.44
CA VAL A 161 -1.37 -4.83 5.93
C VAL A 161 -1.03 -3.73 6.93
N LEU A 162 0.01 -3.95 7.75
CA LEU A 162 0.46 -3.04 8.81
C LEU A 162 1.92 -2.67 8.58
N PRO A 163 2.24 -1.85 7.58
CA PRO A 163 3.61 -1.67 7.09
C PRO A 163 4.58 -1.16 8.15
N ALA A 164 4.14 -0.29 9.05
CA ALA A 164 4.94 0.29 10.13
C ALA A 164 4.83 -0.47 11.47
N ILE A 165 4.36 -1.74 11.47
CA ILE A 165 4.14 -2.51 12.72
C ILE A 165 5.41 -2.70 13.56
N HIS A 166 6.58 -2.62 12.94
CA HIS A 166 7.88 -2.72 13.60
C HIS A 166 8.32 -1.42 14.29
N ILE A 167 7.66 -0.29 14.00
CA ILE A 167 7.99 1.02 14.58
C ILE A 167 7.25 1.20 15.89
N LYS A 168 7.97 1.54 16.94
CA LYS A 168 7.37 1.82 18.25
C LYS A 168 6.76 3.22 18.26
N ARG A 169 5.73 3.39 19.09
CA ARG A 169 5.03 4.66 19.25
C ARG A 169 5.96 5.82 19.64
N GLU A 170 6.95 5.55 20.50
CA GLU A 170 7.95 6.53 20.91
C GLU A 170 8.78 7.02 19.70
N GLN A 171 9.17 6.11 18.81
CA GLN A 171 9.90 6.45 17.58
C GLN A 171 9.03 7.28 16.61
N VAL A 172 7.72 7.01 16.56
CA VAL A 172 6.78 7.84 15.78
C VAL A 172 6.68 9.23 16.39
N GLY A 173 6.62 9.35 17.71
CA GLY A 173 6.61 10.64 18.41
C GLY A 173 7.84 11.47 18.12
N GLU A 174 9.04 10.88 18.25
CA GLU A 174 10.31 11.53 17.92
C GLU A 174 10.39 11.97 16.45
N LEU A 175 9.88 11.15 15.53
CA LEU A 175 9.76 11.52 14.12
C LEU A 175 8.86 12.73 13.93
N PHE A 176 7.69 12.74 14.56
CA PHE A 176 6.72 13.85 14.42
C PHE A 176 7.19 15.14 15.10
N GLU A 177 7.95 15.05 16.19
CA GLU A 177 8.66 16.21 16.75
C GLU A 177 9.53 16.88 15.70
N LYS A 178 10.32 16.08 14.98
CA LYS A 178 11.24 16.55 13.96
C LYS A 178 10.52 17.07 12.70
N GLU A 179 9.58 16.30 12.15
CA GLU A 179 8.99 16.55 10.84
C GLU A 179 7.74 17.45 10.90
N MET A 180 7.03 17.49 12.03
CA MET A 180 5.76 18.19 12.18
C MET A 180 5.75 19.21 13.32
N GLY A 181 6.84 19.31 14.10
CA GLY A 181 6.95 20.24 15.23
C GLY A 181 5.97 19.93 16.36
N THR A 182 5.69 18.65 16.62
CA THR A 182 4.84 18.25 17.74
C THR A 182 5.51 18.46 19.08
N GLU A 183 4.74 18.44 20.17
CA GLU A 183 5.23 18.62 21.52
C GLU A 183 6.23 17.51 21.91
N LYS A 184 7.37 17.91 22.43
CA LYS A 184 8.46 17.00 22.79
C LYS A 184 8.02 16.02 23.89
N GLY A 185 8.24 14.72 23.64
CA GLY A 185 7.91 13.63 24.57
C GLY A 185 6.42 13.32 24.68
N ASN A 186 5.59 13.90 23.84
CA ASN A 186 4.17 13.55 23.78
C ASN A 186 3.94 12.40 22.81
N PHE A 187 3.80 11.20 23.34
CA PHE A 187 3.60 9.96 22.59
C PHE A 187 2.14 9.44 22.67
N ASP A 188 1.19 10.30 23.01
CA ASP A 188 -0.22 9.93 23.02
C ASP A 188 -0.71 9.60 21.60
N PRO A 189 -1.29 8.41 21.34
CA PRO A 189 -1.67 7.99 19.99
C PRO A 189 -2.71 8.91 19.34
N THR A 190 -3.64 9.45 20.14
CA THR A 190 -4.67 10.35 19.64
C THR A 190 -4.05 11.68 19.21
N TYR A 191 -3.16 12.22 20.04
CA TYR A 191 -2.41 13.43 19.72
C TYR A 191 -1.59 13.27 18.43
N LEU A 192 -0.82 12.19 18.30
CA LEU A 192 -0.01 11.91 17.11
C LEU A 192 -0.87 11.73 15.85
N THR A 193 -2.01 11.05 15.96
CA THR A 193 -2.95 10.90 14.85
C THR A 193 -3.52 12.25 14.41
N HIS A 194 -3.87 13.13 15.33
CA HIS A 194 -4.32 14.49 15.03
C HIS A 194 -3.21 15.34 14.38
N ALA A 195 -1.98 15.20 14.82
CA ALA A 195 -0.83 15.88 14.22
C ALA A 195 -0.63 15.44 12.76
N ALA A 196 -0.63 14.13 12.50
CA ALA A 196 -0.56 13.58 11.15
C ALA A 196 -1.71 14.07 10.26
N ARG A 197 -2.95 14.05 10.77
CA ARG A 197 -4.12 14.56 10.05
C ARG A 197 -3.98 16.04 9.69
N LYS A 198 -3.48 16.86 10.62
CA LYS A 198 -3.24 18.29 10.37
C LYS A 198 -2.15 18.50 9.32
N ASN A 199 -1.07 17.75 9.38
CA ASN A 199 0.02 17.78 8.40
C ASN A 199 -0.47 17.35 7.01
N LEU A 200 -1.21 16.25 6.90
CA LEU A 200 -1.73 15.76 5.63
C LEU A 200 -2.80 16.67 5.03
N ARG A 201 -3.55 17.43 5.83
CA ARG A 201 -4.68 18.22 5.33
C ARG A 201 -4.31 19.19 4.21
N HIS A 202 -3.21 19.93 4.35
CA HIS A 202 -2.75 20.85 3.31
C HIS A 202 -2.19 20.12 2.09
N LEU A 203 -1.57 18.95 2.27
CA LEU A 203 -1.10 18.12 1.17
C LEU A 203 -2.26 17.58 0.34
N PHE A 204 -3.35 17.15 0.98
CA PHE A 204 -4.59 16.77 0.30
C PHE A 204 -5.21 17.92 -0.49
N LEU A 205 -5.25 19.13 0.07
CA LEU A 205 -5.86 20.27 -0.59
C LEU A 205 -5.04 20.82 -1.76
N ASN A 206 -3.74 20.58 -1.76
CA ASN A 206 -2.81 21.01 -2.81
C ASN A 206 -2.49 19.90 -3.82
N ALA A 207 -2.96 18.68 -3.58
CA ALA A 207 -2.76 17.59 -4.53
C ALA A 207 -3.54 17.86 -5.83
N GLU A 208 -2.86 17.67 -6.94
CA GLU A 208 -3.40 17.86 -8.30
C GLU A 208 -4.02 16.57 -8.84
N ALA A 209 -3.51 15.42 -8.36
CA ALA A 209 -4.07 14.12 -8.64
C ALA A 209 -3.97 13.20 -7.42
N ALA A 210 -4.83 12.19 -7.38
CA ALA A 210 -4.85 11.19 -6.33
C ALA A 210 -4.97 9.77 -6.90
N MET A 211 -4.36 8.80 -6.19
CA MET A 211 -4.50 7.38 -6.47
C MET A 211 -5.07 6.66 -5.26
N THR A 212 -5.94 5.70 -5.51
CA THR A 212 -6.40 4.73 -4.51
C THR A 212 -6.26 3.31 -5.01
N GLY A 213 -5.97 2.38 -4.13
CA GLY A 213 -6.09 0.95 -4.42
C GLY A 213 -7.57 0.56 -4.51
N ALA A 214 -7.86 -0.47 -5.30
CA ALA A 214 -9.19 -1.06 -5.39
C ALA A 214 -9.19 -2.45 -4.75
N ASN A 215 -10.19 -2.74 -3.91
CA ASN A 215 -10.40 -4.08 -3.36
C ASN A 215 -11.25 -4.94 -4.29
N PHE A 216 -12.24 -4.33 -4.95
CA PHE A 216 -13.14 -4.99 -5.88
C PHE A 216 -13.45 -4.10 -7.07
N ALA A 217 -13.59 -4.73 -8.24
CA ALA A 217 -14.19 -4.17 -9.44
C ALA A 217 -15.56 -4.85 -9.66
N VAL A 218 -16.62 -4.07 -9.82
CA VAL A 218 -17.98 -4.58 -10.03
C VAL A 218 -18.24 -4.62 -11.53
N ALA A 219 -18.13 -5.79 -12.14
CA ALA A 219 -18.22 -5.95 -13.58
C ALA A 219 -19.54 -5.41 -14.16
N SER A 220 -20.67 -5.71 -13.52
CA SER A 220 -22.01 -5.35 -14.00
C SER A 220 -22.30 -3.83 -13.99
N THR A 221 -21.56 -3.02 -13.22
CA THR A 221 -21.79 -1.57 -13.10
C THR A 221 -20.59 -0.74 -13.53
N GLY A 222 -19.38 -1.30 -13.53
CA GLY A 222 -18.13 -0.55 -13.74
C GLY A 222 -17.67 0.23 -12.52
N ASP A 223 -18.23 -0.04 -11.34
CA ASP A 223 -17.84 0.61 -10.10
C ASP A 223 -16.58 -0.03 -9.49
N ILE A 224 -15.86 0.77 -8.67
CA ILE A 224 -14.68 0.37 -7.92
C ILE A 224 -14.97 0.54 -6.41
N VAL A 225 -14.58 -0.49 -5.61
CA VAL A 225 -14.73 -0.52 -4.15
C VAL A 225 -13.39 -0.67 -3.47
#